data_89b01d02dd3d3da1ca3607ba91c63dc0
#
_entry.id   89b01d02dd3d3da1ca3607ba91c63dc0
#
_cell.length_a   1.000
_cell.length_b   1.000
_cell.length_c   1.000
_cell.angle_alpha   90.00
_cell.angle_beta   90.00
_cell.angle_gamma   90.00
#
_symmetry.space_group_name_H-M   'P 1'
#
loop_
_entity.id
_entity.type
_entity.pdbx_description
1 polymer ?
#
loop_
_entity_poly.entity_id
_entity_poly.type
_entity_poly.pdbx_seq_one_letter_code
_entity_poly.pdbx_strand_id
1 'polypeptide(L)'
;SQFIEMFGNPLSLNQKNELKRLGECCILNPRRPNIALCDTDKVSFIPMPAVSEDGYLVDMTDEEYGKVKKGFTYFENNDVLFAKITPCMENGKGAIVHGLTNGIGMGSTEFHVLRPINGISSPYWLLALTRMPIFRERAAKNMSGTGGQKRVSASYLDHFMVGLPAMEEQRRFEAIYRQADKSKSVIQKALV
;
A
#
# COMPACT_ATOMS: atom_id res chain seq x y z
N SER A 1 -18.83 2.55 -4.04
CA SER A 1 -17.79 3.25 -3.30
C SER A 1 -17.42 4.55 -4.00
N GLN A 2 -16.89 5.49 -3.24
CA GLN A 2 -16.45 6.80 -3.77
C GLN A 2 -15.41 6.65 -4.90
N PHE A 3 -14.55 5.66 -4.80
CA PHE A 3 -13.56 5.36 -5.83
C PHE A 3 -14.25 5.05 -7.18
N ILE A 4 -15.25 4.17 -7.15
CA ILE A 4 -15.98 3.78 -8.37
C ILE A 4 -16.79 4.96 -8.92
N GLU A 5 -17.39 5.79 -8.06
CA GLU A 5 -18.13 6.97 -8.48
C GLU A 5 -17.22 7.99 -9.20
N MET A 6 -16.03 8.22 -8.71
CA MET A 6 -15.08 9.18 -9.29
C MET A 6 -14.34 8.64 -10.51
N PHE A 7 -13.87 7.42 -10.47
CA PHE A 7 -12.96 6.86 -11.46
C PHE A 7 -13.56 5.77 -12.34
N GLY A 8 -14.76 5.27 -12.00
CA GLY A 8 -15.32 4.10 -12.63
C GLY A 8 -14.51 2.84 -12.28
N ASN A 9 -14.64 1.81 -13.10
CA ASN A 9 -13.83 0.60 -12.95
C ASN A 9 -12.47 0.81 -13.62
N PRO A 10 -11.37 0.94 -12.85
CA PRO A 10 -10.04 1.20 -13.42
C PRO A 10 -9.47 0.02 -14.22
N LEU A 11 -10.11 -1.15 -14.14
CA LEU A 11 -9.71 -2.36 -14.83
C LEU A 11 -10.53 -2.61 -16.10
N SER A 12 -11.48 -1.72 -16.41
CA SER A 12 -12.28 -1.81 -17.64
C SER A 12 -11.46 -1.37 -18.85
N LEU A 13 -11.58 -2.11 -19.96
CA LEU A 13 -10.96 -1.74 -21.24
C LEU A 13 -11.60 -0.48 -21.84
N ASN A 14 -12.84 -0.18 -21.49
CA ASN A 14 -13.62 0.95 -22.03
C ASN A 14 -13.67 2.15 -21.08
N GLN A 15 -12.67 2.34 -20.27
CA GLN A 15 -12.61 3.46 -19.36
C GLN A 15 -12.13 4.75 -20.03
N LYS A 16 -12.46 5.90 -19.41
CA LYS A 16 -12.09 7.22 -19.92
C LYS A 16 -10.60 7.55 -19.78
N ASN A 17 -9.89 6.90 -18.88
CA ASN A 17 -8.48 7.15 -18.60
C ASN A 17 -7.57 6.25 -19.44
N GLU A 18 -6.37 6.74 -19.76
CA GLU A 18 -5.38 5.95 -20.46
C GLU A 18 -4.96 4.75 -19.64
N LEU A 19 -4.89 3.56 -20.29
CA LEU A 19 -4.39 2.34 -19.66
C LEU A 19 -2.87 2.41 -19.52
N LYS A 20 -2.39 2.16 -18.30
CA LYS A 20 -0.98 2.11 -17.96
C LYS A 20 -0.70 0.84 -17.18
N ARG A 21 0.54 0.35 -17.23
CA ARG A 21 0.99 -0.69 -16.30
C ARG A 21 1.13 -0.07 -14.90
N LEU A 22 0.77 -0.82 -13.87
CA LEU A 22 0.94 -0.34 -12.49
C LEU A 22 2.38 0.08 -12.21
N GLY A 23 3.36 -0.62 -12.79
CA GLY A 23 4.77 -0.25 -12.69
C GLY A 23 5.14 1.09 -13.32
N GLU A 24 4.27 1.67 -14.14
CA GLU A 24 4.42 3.05 -14.65
C GLU A 24 3.76 4.08 -13.73
N CYS A 25 2.86 3.65 -12.86
CA CYS A 25 2.11 4.52 -11.95
C CYS A 25 2.79 4.74 -10.61
N CYS A 26 3.70 3.84 -10.22
CA CYS A 26 4.39 3.87 -8.95
C CYS A 26 5.75 3.18 -9.07
N ILE A 27 6.59 3.34 -8.06
CA ILE A 27 7.83 2.57 -7.95
C ILE A 27 7.55 1.34 -7.08
N LEU A 28 7.67 0.16 -7.67
CA LEU A 28 7.48 -1.11 -6.96
C LEU A 28 8.75 -1.53 -6.24
N ASN A 29 8.63 -1.86 -4.96
CA ASN A 29 9.71 -2.36 -4.12
C ASN A 29 10.98 -1.51 -4.23
N PRO A 30 10.90 -0.22 -3.86
CA PRO A 30 12.04 0.70 -3.97
C PRO A 30 13.26 0.16 -3.24
N ARG A 31 14.41 0.36 -3.83
CA ARG A 31 15.68 -0.06 -3.25
C ARG A 31 16.00 0.73 -1.99
N ARG A 32 16.49 0.06 -0.95
CA ARG A 32 16.95 0.72 0.26
C ARG A 32 18.23 1.53 -0.07
N PRO A 33 18.26 2.84 0.23
CA PRO A 33 19.47 3.64 0.09
C PRO A 33 20.45 3.33 1.21
N ASN A 34 21.64 3.92 1.15
CA ASN A 34 22.53 3.95 2.30
C ASN A 34 21.87 4.75 3.41
N ILE A 35 21.78 4.14 4.58
CA ILE A 35 21.14 4.75 5.75
C ILE A 35 22.23 5.06 6.76
N ALA A 36 22.40 6.35 7.10
CA ALA A 36 23.42 6.83 8.01
C ALA A 36 22.92 6.83 9.46
N LEU A 37 22.46 5.67 9.95
CA LEU A 37 22.05 5.47 11.32
C LEU A 37 23.01 4.54 12.05
N CYS A 38 23.17 4.79 13.36
CA CYS A 38 23.84 3.85 14.25
C CYS A 38 22.90 2.66 14.55
N ASP A 39 23.48 1.53 14.91
CA ASP A 39 22.72 0.32 15.24
C ASP A 39 21.74 0.53 16.43
N THR A 40 22.03 1.49 17.31
CA THR A 40 21.18 1.83 18.45
C THR A 40 20.12 2.86 18.13
N ASP A 41 20.17 3.51 16.98
CA ASP A 41 19.15 4.45 16.55
C ASP A 41 17.82 3.73 16.29
N LYS A 42 16.71 4.40 16.58
CA LYS A 42 15.38 3.81 16.44
C LYS A 42 14.82 4.03 15.04
N VAL A 43 14.12 3.02 14.56
CA VAL A 43 13.32 3.05 13.33
C VAL A 43 11.97 2.43 13.63
N SER A 44 10.98 2.68 12.77
CA SER A 44 9.68 2.04 12.94
C SER A 44 9.70 0.62 12.38
N PHE A 45 9.01 -0.29 13.08
CA PHE A 45 8.88 -1.69 12.66
C PHE A 45 7.40 -2.03 12.48
N ILE A 46 7.05 -2.57 11.30
CA ILE A 46 5.67 -2.90 10.92
C ILE A 46 5.60 -4.36 10.49
N PRO A 47 5.30 -5.29 11.40
CA PRO A 47 5.03 -6.68 11.02
C PRO A 47 3.63 -6.81 10.40
N MET A 48 3.33 -7.94 9.78
CA MET A 48 2.06 -8.17 9.10
C MET A 48 0.83 -7.89 10.01
N PRO A 49 0.79 -8.31 11.29
CA PRO A 49 -0.35 -8.03 12.16
C PRO A 49 -0.61 -6.55 12.43
N ALA A 50 0.38 -5.69 12.21
CA ALA A 50 0.24 -4.24 12.39
C ALA A 50 -0.51 -3.55 11.24
N VAL A 51 -0.82 -4.28 10.17
CA VAL A 51 -1.58 -3.77 9.02
C VAL A 51 -2.96 -4.40 9.02
N SER A 52 -4.00 -3.56 8.91
CA SER A 52 -5.39 -4.03 8.96
C SER A 52 -5.90 -4.47 7.59
N GLU A 53 -6.99 -5.25 7.62
CA GLU A 53 -7.76 -5.60 6.43
C GLU A 53 -8.63 -4.44 5.92
N ASP A 54 -8.74 -3.37 6.71
CA ASP A 54 -9.52 -2.17 6.40
C ASP A 54 -8.69 -1.02 5.82
N GLY A 55 -7.40 -1.21 5.63
CA GLY A 55 -6.55 -0.27 4.93
C GLY A 55 -5.84 0.76 5.80
N TYR A 56 -5.55 0.43 7.06
CA TYR A 56 -4.81 1.33 7.96
C TYR A 56 -3.80 0.59 8.83
N LEU A 57 -2.87 1.34 9.43
CA LEU A 57 -1.95 0.79 10.40
C LEU A 57 -2.65 0.65 11.76
N VAL A 58 -2.64 -0.56 12.31
CA VAL A 58 -3.22 -0.85 13.64
C VAL A 58 -2.22 -0.49 14.73
N ASP A 59 -0.96 -0.83 14.49
CA ASP A 59 0.12 -0.64 15.45
C ASP A 59 1.43 -0.37 14.70
N MET A 60 2.35 0.30 15.38
CA MET A 60 3.68 0.57 14.86
C MET A 60 4.62 0.76 16.06
N THR A 61 5.64 -0.09 16.14
CA THR A 61 6.59 -0.06 17.24
C THR A 61 7.94 0.47 16.78
N ASP A 62 8.74 0.95 17.72
CA ASP A 62 10.12 1.30 17.48
C ASP A 62 11.03 0.12 17.73
N GLU A 63 12.03 -0.05 16.88
CA GLU A 63 13.09 -1.02 17.05
C GLU A 63 14.46 -0.39 16.81
N GLU A 64 15.49 -0.95 17.41
CA GLU A 64 16.85 -0.55 17.10
C GLU A 64 17.21 -0.95 15.67
N TYR A 65 17.77 0.01 14.91
CA TYR A 65 18.11 -0.20 13.52
C TYR A 65 18.99 -1.45 13.31
N GLY A 66 19.96 -1.68 14.18
CA GLY A 66 20.84 -2.85 14.08
C GLY A 66 20.12 -4.19 14.10
N LYS A 67 18.96 -4.25 14.76
CA LYS A 67 18.16 -5.49 14.86
C LYS A 67 17.33 -5.77 13.61
N VAL A 68 16.99 -4.72 12.84
CA VAL A 68 16.04 -4.83 11.73
C VAL A 68 16.63 -4.41 10.37
N LYS A 69 17.87 -4.00 10.32
CA LYS A 69 18.51 -3.54 9.09
C LYS A 69 18.74 -4.63 8.04
N LYS A 70 18.64 -5.90 8.41
CA LYS A 70 18.78 -7.05 7.50
C LYS A 70 17.58 -7.97 7.64
N GLY A 71 17.15 -8.55 6.52
CA GLY A 71 16.12 -9.57 6.50
C GLY A 71 14.69 -9.04 6.55
N PHE A 72 14.48 -7.73 6.39
CA PHE A 72 13.17 -7.11 6.40
C PHE A 72 12.98 -6.20 5.18
N THR A 73 11.72 -5.91 4.86
CA THR A 73 11.36 -4.99 3.79
C THR A 73 11.51 -3.54 4.26
N TYR A 74 12.17 -2.73 3.46
CA TYR A 74 12.35 -1.29 3.70
C TYR A 74 11.24 -0.48 3.05
N PHE A 75 10.77 0.56 3.75
CA PHE A 75 9.83 1.52 3.21
C PHE A 75 9.97 2.89 3.89
N GLU A 76 9.39 3.91 3.25
CA GLU A 76 9.43 5.30 3.68
C GLU A 76 8.02 5.84 3.88
N ASN A 77 7.90 7.03 4.48
CA ASN A 77 6.62 7.72 4.63
C ASN A 77 5.94 7.90 3.27
N ASN A 78 4.63 7.71 3.23
CA ASN A 78 3.75 7.75 2.06
C ASN A 78 3.83 6.53 1.15
N ASP A 79 4.69 5.56 1.43
CA ASP A 79 4.66 4.28 0.72
C ASP A 79 3.37 3.51 1.06
N VAL A 80 2.89 2.74 0.11
CA VAL A 80 1.73 1.86 0.29
C VAL A 80 2.22 0.44 0.46
N LEU A 81 1.83 -0.19 1.56
CA LEU A 81 2.11 -1.60 1.82
C LEU A 81 0.99 -2.46 1.24
N PHE A 82 1.37 -3.49 0.53
CA PHE A 82 0.47 -4.47 -0.08
C PHE A 82 0.91 -5.86 0.39
N ALA A 83 0.04 -6.56 1.12
CA ALA A 83 0.35 -7.93 1.54
C ALA A 83 0.35 -8.84 0.31
N LYS A 84 1.44 -9.55 0.08
CA LYS A 84 1.60 -10.41 -1.10
C LYS A 84 1.22 -11.87 -0.87
N ILE A 85 1.09 -12.31 0.37
CA ILE A 85 0.87 -13.72 0.74
C ILE A 85 -0.58 -14.00 1.12
N THR A 86 -1.06 -15.21 0.78
CA THR A 86 -2.37 -15.72 1.21
C THR A 86 -2.39 -15.98 2.73
N PRO A 87 -3.49 -15.77 3.48
CA PRO A 87 -4.74 -15.15 3.03
C PRO A 87 -4.76 -13.62 3.14
N CYS A 88 -3.66 -13.02 3.56
CA CYS A 88 -3.59 -11.58 3.84
C CYS A 88 -3.90 -10.72 2.61
N MET A 89 -3.41 -11.14 1.43
CA MET A 89 -3.66 -10.44 0.18
C MET A 89 -5.15 -10.45 -0.18
N GLU A 90 -5.77 -11.61 -0.15
CA GLU A 90 -7.19 -11.76 -0.49
C GLU A 90 -8.08 -10.99 0.48
N ASN A 91 -7.66 -10.88 1.74
CA ASN A 91 -8.39 -10.13 2.78
C ASN A 91 -8.17 -8.63 2.72
N GLY A 92 -7.31 -8.16 1.83
CA GLY A 92 -7.11 -6.73 1.59
C GLY A 92 -6.21 -6.03 2.59
N LYS A 93 -5.29 -6.76 3.24
CA LYS A 93 -4.30 -6.14 4.11
C LYS A 93 -3.40 -5.20 3.33
N GLY A 94 -3.42 -3.94 3.71
CA GLY A 94 -2.62 -2.88 3.12
C GLY A 94 -2.81 -1.58 3.88
N ALA A 95 -1.86 -0.68 3.77
CA ALA A 95 -1.93 0.61 4.44
C ALA A 95 -0.94 1.60 3.84
N ILE A 96 -1.24 2.89 3.99
CA ILE A 96 -0.27 3.96 3.74
C ILE A 96 0.59 4.12 4.99
N VAL A 97 1.90 4.17 4.79
CA VAL A 97 2.87 4.36 5.87
C VAL A 97 3.05 5.83 6.16
N HIS A 98 3.01 6.20 7.42
CA HIS A 98 3.27 7.56 7.87
C HIS A 98 3.76 7.57 9.32
N GLY A 99 4.37 8.68 9.74
CA GLY A 99 4.83 8.85 11.12
C GLY A 99 6.02 7.95 11.49
N LEU A 100 6.84 7.57 10.53
CA LEU A 100 7.98 6.69 10.78
C LEU A 100 9.06 7.40 11.61
N THR A 101 9.57 6.72 12.62
CA THR A 101 10.70 7.17 13.44
C THR A 101 11.95 7.27 12.55
N ASN A 102 12.60 8.43 12.58
CA ASN A 102 13.73 8.77 11.69
C ASN A 102 13.39 8.62 10.18
N GLY A 103 12.09 8.64 9.84
CA GLY A 103 11.64 8.50 8.45
C GLY A 103 11.87 7.12 7.84
N ILE A 104 12.19 6.11 8.64
CA ILE A 104 12.60 4.79 8.18
C ILE A 104 11.67 3.73 8.74
N GLY A 105 11.14 2.89 7.86
CA GLY A 105 10.34 1.73 8.22
C GLY A 105 10.99 0.44 7.74
N MET A 106 10.91 -0.57 8.59
CA MET A 106 11.25 -1.94 8.27
C MET A 106 10.06 -2.82 8.64
N GLY A 107 9.82 -3.87 7.89
CA GLY A 107 8.67 -4.72 8.17
C GLY A 107 8.74 -6.07 7.49
N SER A 108 7.60 -6.75 7.50
CA SER A 108 7.48 -8.10 6.96
C SER A 108 7.99 -8.20 5.52
N THR A 109 8.72 -9.28 5.24
CA THR A 109 9.15 -9.62 3.87
C THR A 109 7.96 -10.00 2.98
N GLU A 110 6.77 -10.17 3.56
CA GLU A 110 5.54 -10.50 2.83
C GLU A 110 4.76 -9.25 2.39
N PHE A 111 5.36 -8.07 2.43
CA PHE A 111 4.84 -6.88 1.78
C PHE A 111 5.52 -6.63 0.44
N HIS A 112 4.72 -6.26 -0.57
CA HIS A 112 5.20 -5.40 -1.65
C HIS A 112 5.01 -3.95 -1.24
N VAL A 113 5.93 -3.11 -1.67
CA VAL A 113 5.90 -1.67 -1.40
C VAL A 113 5.63 -0.92 -2.70
N LEU A 114 4.60 -0.09 -2.71
CA LEU A 114 4.26 0.78 -3.83
C LEU A 114 4.53 2.23 -3.43
N ARG A 115 5.55 2.82 -4.04
CA ARG A 115 5.89 4.23 -3.77
C ARG A 115 5.22 5.13 -4.79
N PRO A 116 4.36 6.06 -4.35
CA PRO A 116 3.77 7.02 -5.28
C PRO A 116 4.86 7.84 -5.98
N ILE A 117 4.59 8.22 -7.22
CA ILE A 117 5.45 9.11 -8.00
C ILE A 117 4.81 10.48 -8.01
N ASN A 118 5.56 11.50 -7.59
CA ASN A 118 5.04 12.87 -7.53
C ASN A 118 4.52 13.32 -8.91
N GLY A 119 3.30 13.86 -8.93
CA GLY A 119 2.63 14.29 -10.16
C GLY A 119 1.98 13.18 -10.97
N ILE A 120 2.16 11.91 -10.61
CA ILE A 120 1.60 10.75 -11.32
C ILE A 120 0.59 10.01 -10.47
N SER A 121 0.93 9.68 -9.22
CA SER A 121 0.04 8.90 -8.36
C SER A 121 0.03 9.40 -6.91
N SER A 122 -1.15 9.29 -6.31
CA SER A 122 -1.39 9.55 -4.89
C SER A 122 -1.32 8.23 -4.12
N PRO A 123 -0.78 8.22 -2.89
CA PRO A 123 -0.83 7.01 -2.06
C PRO A 123 -2.26 6.56 -1.77
N TYR A 124 -3.21 7.48 -1.64
CA TYR A 124 -4.62 7.15 -1.39
C TYR A 124 -5.28 6.47 -2.58
N TRP A 125 -4.96 6.91 -3.80
CA TRP A 125 -5.42 6.25 -5.01
C TRP A 125 -4.82 4.84 -5.13
N LEU A 126 -3.52 4.70 -4.90
CA LEU A 126 -2.84 3.40 -4.94
C LEU A 126 -3.41 2.43 -3.89
N LEU A 127 -3.65 2.89 -2.68
CA LEU A 127 -4.23 2.05 -1.63
C LEU A 127 -5.64 1.61 -2.01
N ALA A 128 -6.49 2.54 -2.43
CA ALA A 128 -7.87 2.22 -2.81
C ALA A 128 -7.92 1.28 -4.01
N LEU A 129 -7.09 1.50 -5.03
CA LEU A 129 -6.97 0.65 -6.21
C LEU A 129 -6.62 -0.79 -5.82
N THR A 130 -5.55 -0.96 -5.05
CA THR A 130 -5.03 -2.29 -4.70
C THR A 130 -5.90 -3.04 -3.71
N ARG A 131 -6.76 -2.34 -2.97
CA ARG A 131 -7.73 -2.94 -2.06
C ARG A 131 -9.09 -3.20 -2.70
N MET A 132 -9.33 -2.78 -3.94
CA MET A 132 -10.59 -3.09 -4.62
C MET A 132 -10.78 -4.61 -4.73
N PRO A 133 -12.00 -5.12 -4.45
CA PRO A 133 -12.27 -6.55 -4.58
C PRO A 133 -11.89 -7.12 -5.95
N ILE A 134 -12.20 -6.42 -7.03
CA ILE A 134 -11.85 -6.90 -8.37
C ILE A 134 -10.34 -6.97 -8.62
N PHE A 135 -9.56 -6.05 -8.04
CA PHE A 135 -8.09 -6.10 -8.10
C PHE A 135 -7.57 -7.35 -7.38
N ARG A 136 -8.05 -7.56 -6.15
CA ARG A 136 -7.64 -8.70 -5.32
C ARG A 136 -8.06 -10.04 -5.93
N GLU A 137 -9.24 -10.12 -6.50
CA GLU A 137 -9.72 -11.32 -7.17
C GLU A 137 -8.84 -11.72 -8.36
N ARG A 138 -8.46 -10.74 -9.20
CA ARG A 138 -7.55 -10.99 -10.32
C ARG A 138 -6.15 -11.37 -9.84
N ALA A 139 -5.65 -10.69 -8.83
CA ALA A 139 -4.35 -11.01 -8.24
C ALA A 139 -4.35 -12.42 -7.65
N ALA A 140 -5.41 -12.82 -6.95
CA ALA A 140 -5.54 -14.14 -6.35
C ALA A 140 -5.49 -15.27 -7.39
N LYS A 141 -6.09 -15.06 -8.56
CA LYS A 141 -6.05 -16.03 -9.66
C LYS A 141 -4.66 -16.21 -10.27
N ASN A 142 -3.75 -15.31 -10.00
CA ASN A 142 -2.40 -15.31 -10.58
C ASN A 142 -1.31 -15.47 -9.49
N MET A 143 -1.69 -15.95 -8.33
CA MET A 143 -0.73 -16.29 -7.27
C MET A 143 -0.02 -17.60 -7.60
N SER A 144 1.24 -17.69 -7.17
CA SER A 144 2.05 -18.90 -7.30
C SER A 144 2.46 -19.44 -5.94
N GLY A 145 2.73 -20.73 -5.86
CA GLY A 145 3.07 -21.42 -4.62
C GLY A 145 2.09 -22.55 -4.33
N THR A 146 2.24 -23.20 -3.18
CA THR A 146 1.43 -24.34 -2.75
C THR A 146 0.74 -24.06 -1.42
N GLY A 147 -0.49 -24.55 -1.29
CA GLY A 147 -1.26 -24.48 -0.05
C GLY A 147 -1.47 -23.05 0.43
N GLY A 148 -1.25 -22.83 1.72
CA GLY A 148 -1.40 -21.53 2.37
C GLY A 148 -0.23 -20.56 2.15
N GLN A 149 0.70 -20.86 1.25
CA GLN A 149 1.87 -20.03 0.99
C GLN A 149 1.94 -19.54 -0.46
N LYS A 150 0.79 -19.25 -1.06
CA LYS A 150 0.74 -18.60 -2.37
C LYS A 150 1.03 -17.11 -2.24
N ARG A 151 1.70 -16.55 -3.25
CA ARG A 151 2.10 -15.14 -3.27
C ARG A 151 1.85 -14.52 -4.63
N VAL A 152 1.55 -13.21 -4.62
CA VAL A 152 1.53 -12.38 -5.84
C VAL A 152 2.96 -11.92 -6.11
N SER A 153 3.44 -12.13 -7.34
CA SER A 153 4.79 -11.68 -7.72
C SER A 153 4.82 -10.18 -7.99
N ALA A 154 5.99 -9.58 -7.81
CA ALA A 154 6.23 -8.18 -8.20
C ALA A 154 6.02 -7.98 -9.71
N SER A 155 6.42 -8.95 -10.54
CA SER A 155 6.23 -8.91 -11.98
C SER A 155 4.75 -8.83 -12.37
N TYR A 156 3.89 -9.61 -11.69
CA TYR A 156 2.44 -9.54 -11.93
C TYR A 156 1.89 -8.14 -11.62
N LEU A 157 2.28 -7.57 -10.49
CA LEU A 157 1.85 -6.20 -10.13
C LEU A 157 2.37 -5.17 -11.13
N ASP A 158 3.62 -5.28 -11.56
CA ASP A 158 4.22 -4.35 -12.52
C ASP A 158 3.42 -4.30 -13.83
N HIS A 159 3.01 -5.44 -14.34
CA HIS A 159 2.30 -5.56 -15.62
C HIS A 159 0.78 -5.42 -15.51
N PHE A 160 0.26 -5.25 -14.31
CA PHE A 160 -1.18 -5.10 -14.09
C PHE A 160 -1.66 -3.80 -14.75
N MET A 161 -2.64 -3.89 -15.66
CA MET A 161 -3.12 -2.73 -16.42
C MET A 161 -4.23 -2.01 -15.67
N VAL A 162 -4.08 -0.70 -15.55
CA VAL A 162 -5.03 0.16 -14.84
C VAL A 162 -5.25 1.46 -15.61
N GLY A 163 -6.41 2.07 -15.44
CA GLY A 163 -6.65 3.44 -15.90
C GLY A 163 -6.07 4.44 -14.91
N LEU A 164 -5.14 5.25 -15.34
CA LEU A 164 -4.49 6.25 -14.50
C LEU A 164 -5.24 7.58 -14.59
N PRO A 165 -5.95 8.03 -13.52
CA PRO A 165 -6.61 9.33 -13.54
C PRO A 165 -5.60 10.48 -13.49
N ALA A 166 -6.01 11.65 -13.95
CA ALA A 166 -5.22 12.87 -13.79
C ALA A 166 -4.96 13.13 -12.30
N MET A 167 -3.80 13.70 -11.98
CA MET A 167 -3.40 13.96 -10.60
C MET A 167 -4.41 14.84 -9.85
N GLU A 168 -5.04 15.78 -10.53
CA GLU A 168 -6.07 16.64 -9.95
C GLU A 168 -7.27 15.83 -9.45
N GLU A 169 -7.72 14.83 -10.20
CA GLU A 169 -8.81 13.94 -9.79
C GLU A 169 -8.39 13.06 -8.59
N GLN A 170 -7.16 12.60 -8.60
CA GLN A 170 -6.61 11.83 -7.48
C GLN A 170 -6.54 12.67 -6.20
N ARG A 171 -6.17 13.94 -6.30
CA ARG A 171 -6.15 14.86 -5.15
C ARG A 171 -7.55 15.11 -4.58
N ARG A 172 -8.56 15.22 -5.44
CA ARG A 172 -9.96 15.33 -4.97
C ARG A 172 -10.39 14.07 -4.23
N PHE A 173 -10.04 12.91 -4.75
CA PHE A 173 -10.30 11.63 -4.06
C PHE A 173 -9.60 11.58 -2.71
N GLU A 174 -8.33 11.96 -2.65
CA GLU A 174 -7.57 12.00 -1.40
C GLU A 174 -8.25 12.88 -0.34
N ALA A 175 -8.71 14.06 -0.73
CA ALA A 175 -9.40 14.97 0.19
C ALA A 175 -10.68 14.33 0.75
N ILE A 176 -11.47 13.66 -0.09
CA ILE A 176 -12.69 12.96 0.32
C ILE A 176 -12.35 11.77 1.25
N TYR A 177 -11.35 11.00 0.89
CA TYR A 177 -10.90 9.84 1.68
C TYR A 177 -10.46 10.29 3.08
N ARG A 178 -9.64 11.33 3.16
CA ARG A 178 -9.18 11.89 4.45
C ARG A 178 -10.32 12.42 5.29
N GLN A 179 -11.30 13.07 4.69
CA GLN A 179 -12.47 13.58 5.39
C GLN A 179 -13.33 12.44 5.95
N ALA A 180 -13.57 11.38 5.17
CA ALA A 180 -14.31 10.21 5.62
C ALA A 180 -13.59 9.51 6.79
N ASP A 181 -12.26 9.41 6.72
CA ASP A 181 -11.45 8.79 7.75
C ASP A 181 -11.51 9.58 9.07
N LYS A 182 -11.42 10.91 9.00
CA LYS A 182 -11.61 11.79 10.15
C LYS A 182 -12.99 11.63 10.78
N SER A 183 -14.04 11.54 9.98
CA SER A 183 -15.42 11.36 10.46
C SER A 183 -15.58 10.04 11.20
N LYS A 184 -15.00 8.94 10.69
CA LYS A 184 -14.99 7.64 11.35
C LYS A 184 -14.28 7.71 12.70
N SER A 185 -13.13 8.38 12.77
CA SER A 185 -12.35 8.54 14.00
C SER A 185 -13.13 9.33 15.07
N VAL A 186 -13.84 10.39 14.69
CA VAL A 186 -14.68 11.17 15.59
C VAL A 186 -15.85 10.34 16.14
N ILE A 187 -16.54 9.61 15.28
CA ILE A 187 -17.65 8.74 15.67
C ILE A 187 -17.16 7.65 16.63
N GLN A 188 -16.04 7.02 16.33
CA GLN A 188 -15.48 5.96 17.17
C GLN A 188 -15.08 6.48 18.56
N LYS A 189 -14.52 7.69 18.64
CA LYS A 189 -14.19 8.33 19.92
C LYS A 189 -15.44 8.69 20.73
N ALA A 190 -16.53 9.06 20.07
CA ALA A 190 -17.78 9.39 20.74
C ALA A 190 -18.51 8.17 21.32
N LEU A 191 -18.20 6.95 20.80
CA LEU A 191 -18.81 5.70 21.26
C LEU A 191 -18.04 5.03 22.41
N VAL A 192 -16.90 5.57 22.77
CA VAL A 192 -16.07 5.12 23.91
C VAL A 192 -16.25 6.06 25.10
#